data_1ec696be7e94dca435b4f987146cce13
#
_entry.id   1ec696be7e94dca435b4f987146cce13
#
_cell.length_a   1.000
_cell.length_b   1.000
_cell.length_c   1.000
_cell.angle_alpha   90.00
_cell.angle_beta   90.00
_cell.angle_gamma   90.00
#
_symmetry.space_group_name_H-M   'P 1'
#
loop_
_entity.id
_entity.type
_entity.pdbx_description
1 polymer ?
#
loop_
_entity_poly.entity_id
_entity_poly.type
_entity_poly.pdbx_seq_one_letter_code
_entity_poly.pdbx_strand_id
1 'polypeptide(L)'
;MKLNKVDNDRDPANLHRTLTLEMVRVTERAAVAAAEWRGKGNEKAADEAAVAAMKAELDEVAISGRIVIGEGEQFECDDLYVGQSVGQGVGPEVDIAVDPLEGVTLCAKNQPDSLVVLAMAERGGLLNVARNVYMHKIAIGAEYAPETVHIEWSATENVKALAKAKGVPISEITAIVLDRPRHGGLLEELRTAGVSVKLLSDGDIAGVIHAVNSADTGVDIYLGSGGAPEGVLAAAALRCIGGHMQGKLILDTPDKRLHAREMGIEDPNRIYDVTELASGDVLFSATGVTDGSLADGVRLRRGWVETSTVVMRSWSQTTRWIKARHAR
;
A
#
# COMPACT_ATOMS: atom_id res chain seq x y z
N MET A 1 -10.48 21.32 -18.27
CA MET A 1 -9.39 20.71 -17.50
C MET A 1 -8.33 21.78 -17.27
N LYS A 2 -8.28 22.39 -16.09
CA LYS A 2 -7.20 23.33 -15.74
C LYS A 2 -6.06 22.47 -15.24
N LEU A 3 -4.97 22.42 -15.99
CA LEU A 3 -3.68 21.98 -15.47
C LEU A 3 -3.28 23.03 -14.41
N ASN A 4 -3.73 22.82 -13.18
CA ASN A 4 -3.41 23.70 -12.07
C ASN A 4 -2.02 23.39 -11.56
N LYS A 5 -1.22 24.43 -11.58
CA LYS A 5 0.12 24.59 -11.02
C LYS A 5 1.23 23.79 -11.73
N VAL A 6 1.96 24.50 -12.58
CA VAL A 6 3.35 24.18 -12.86
C VAL A 6 4.05 24.04 -11.50
N ASP A 7 4.63 22.87 -11.25
CA ASP A 7 5.48 22.58 -10.10
C ASP A 7 6.44 23.74 -9.87
N ASN A 8 6.19 24.53 -8.86
CA ASN A 8 7.20 25.44 -8.35
C ASN A 8 8.18 24.62 -7.51
N ASP A 9 9.16 24.01 -8.16
CA ASP A 9 10.25 23.21 -7.57
C ASP A 9 11.09 23.99 -6.52
N ARG A 10 10.59 25.08 -5.99
CA ARG A 10 11.34 26.02 -5.15
C ARG A 10 10.93 26.02 -3.68
N ASP A 11 9.97 25.17 -3.29
CA ASP A 11 9.69 24.99 -1.87
C ASP A 11 10.58 23.85 -1.34
N PRO A 12 11.60 24.17 -0.51
CA PRO A 12 12.49 23.15 0.05
C PRO A 12 11.77 22.17 1.01
N ALA A 13 10.52 22.45 1.37
CA ALA A 13 9.69 21.58 2.20
C ALA A 13 9.02 20.44 1.42
N ASN A 14 8.94 20.51 0.09
CA ASN A 14 8.27 19.49 -0.72
C ASN A 14 9.24 18.43 -1.23
N LEU A 15 8.75 17.18 -1.32
CA LEU A 15 9.50 16.10 -1.96
C LEU A 15 9.82 16.47 -3.42
N HIS A 16 11.10 16.55 -3.75
CA HIS A 16 11.52 16.97 -5.09
C HIS A 16 11.01 15.97 -6.15
N ARG A 17 10.54 16.49 -7.30
CA ARG A 17 9.96 15.65 -8.37
C ARG A 17 10.89 14.57 -8.92
N THR A 18 12.21 14.74 -8.81
CA THR A 18 13.19 13.74 -9.24
C THR A 18 13.08 12.46 -8.42
N LEU A 19 12.67 12.54 -7.14
CA LEU A 19 12.48 11.39 -6.28
C LEU A 19 11.41 10.42 -6.83
N THR A 20 10.48 10.89 -7.66
CA THR A 20 9.50 10.01 -8.31
C THR A 20 10.16 8.90 -9.12
N LEU A 21 11.22 9.20 -9.89
CA LEU A 21 11.94 8.18 -10.66
C LEU A 21 12.91 7.38 -9.80
N GLU A 22 13.45 7.97 -8.74
CA GLU A 22 14.27 7.22 -7.79
C GLU A 22 13.44 6.14 -7.10
N MET A 23 12.20 6.45 -6.67
CA MET A 23 11.31 5.46 -6.08
C MET A 23 10.96 4.33 -7.05
N VAL A 24 10.78 4.65 -8.34
CA VAL A 24 10.57 3.64 -9.39
C VAL A 24 11.77 2.69 -9.47
N ARG A 25 13.01 3.22 -9.50
CA ARG A 25 14.22 2.38 -9.54
C ARG A 25 14.32 1.43 -8.35
N VAL A 26 14.04 1.94 -7.14
CA VAL A 26 14.06 1.14 -5.92
C VAL A 26 13.10 -0.04 -6.01
N THR A 27 11.84 0.22 -6.39
CA THR A 27 10.84 -0.86 -6.49
C THR A 27 11.11 -1.80 -7.66
N GLU A 28 11.65 -1.32 -8.79
CA GLU A 28 12.06 -2.15 -9.93
C GLU A 28 13.20 -3.10 -9.57
N ARG A 29 14.23 -2.63 -8.85
CA ARG A 29 15.37 -3.47 -8.42
C ARG A 29 14.91 -4.61 -7.52
N ALA A 30 14.08 -4.32 -6.53
CA ALA A 30 13.51 -5.33 -5.65
C ALA A 30 12.64 -6.33 -6.41
N ALA A 31 11.77 -5.84 -7.30
CA ALA A 31 10.89 -6.69 -8.09
C ALA A 31 11.68 -7.63 -9.04
N VAL A 32 12.76 -7.15 -9.65
CA VAL A 32 13.63 -7.98 -10.48
C VAL A 32 14.31 -9.06 -9.65
N ALA A 33 14.82 -8.74 -8.47
CA ALA A 33 15.45 -9.70 -7.57
C ALA A 33 14.46 -10.78 -7.08
N ALA A 34 13.26 -10.37 -6.65
CA ALA A 34 12.20 -11.29 -6.26
C ALA A 34 11.76 -12.20 -7.41
N ALA A 35 11.66 -11.66 -8.64
CA ALA A 35 11.23 -12.41 -9.81
C ALA A 35 12.18 -13.56 -10.21
N GLU A 36 13.44 -13.51 -9.83
CA GLU A 36 14.38 -14.63 -10.00
C GLU A 36 13.94 -15.87 -9.18
N TRP A 37 13.17 -15.68 -8.12
CA TRP A 37 12.63 -16.72 -7.24
C TRP A 37 11.20 -17.12 -7.54
N ARG A 38 10.55 -16.46 -8.49
CA ARG A 38 9.16 -16.70 -8.87
C ARG A 38 8.92 -18.14 -9.28
N GLY A 39 7.94 -18.78 -8.64
CA GLY A 39 7.54 -20.16 -8.92
C GLY A 39 8.52 -21.23 -8.43
N LYS A 40 9.50 -20.86 -7.58
CA LYS A 40 10.50 -21.81 -7.05
C LYS A 40 10.11 -22.39 -5.69
N GLY A 41 8.96 -22.00 -5.11
CA GLY A 41 8.47 -22.52 -3.84
C GLY A 41 9.29 -22.11 -2.61
N ASN A 42 10.19 -21.13 -2.75
CA ASN A 42 11.05 -20.67 -1.67
C ASN A 42 10.69 -19.20 -1.33
N GLU A 43 9.75 -19.05 -0.41
CA GLU A 43 9.24 -17.77 0.07
C GLU A 43 10.36 -16.92 0.68
N LYS A 44 11.13 -17.51 1.58
CA LYS A 44 12.20 -16.82 2.29
C LYS A 44 13.28 -16.25 1.36
N ALA A 45 13.74 -17.04 0.38
CA ALA A 45 14.76 -16.57 -0.55
C ALA A 45 14.23 -15.47 -1.50
N ALA A 46 12.94 -15.49 -1.85
CA ALA A 46 12.32 -14.44 -2.65
C ALA A 46 12.26 -13.11 -1.88
N ASP A 47 11.87 -13.19 -0.63
CA ASP A 47 11.77 -12.07 0.29
C ASP A 47 13.14 -11.45 0.59
N GLU A 48 14.11 -12.25 1.03
CA GLU A 48 15.49 -11.83 1.29
C GLU A 48 16.15 -11.16 0.07
N ALA A 49 15.89 -11.67 -1.14
CA ALA A 49 16.40 -11.08 -2.38
C ALA A 49 15.78 -9.70 -2.65
N ALA A 50 14.48 -9.54 -2.41
CA ALA A 50 13.79 -8.26 -2.54
C ALA A 50 14.30 -7.23 -1.53
N VAL A 51 14.41 -7.62 -0.26
CA VAL A 51 14.92 -6.78 0.85
C VAL A 51 16.34 -6.26 0.53
N ALA A 52 17.25 -7.16 0.19
CA ALA A 52 18.64 -6.79 -0.11
C ALA A 52 18.74 -5.84 -1.31
N ALA A 53 17.98 -6.09 -2.38
CA ALA A 53 17.99 -5.25 -3.57
C ALA A 53 17.35 -3.88 -3.31
N MET A 54 16.24 -3.83 -2.55
CA MET A 54 15.58 -2.57 -2.16
C MET A 54 16.51 -1.72 -1.30
N LYS A 55 17.13 -2.30 -0.28
CA LYS A 55 18.06 -1.60 0.61
C LYS A 55 19.24 -1.01 -0.15
N ALA A 56 19.88 -1.81 -1.01
CA ALA A 56 21.02 -1.36 -1.80
C ALA A 56 20.67 -0.18 -2.71
N GLU A 57 19.52 -0.19 -3.37
CA GLU A 57 19.11 0.91 -4.24
C GLU A 57 18.63 2.14 -3.44
N LEU A 58 17.98 1.94 -2.28
CA LEU A 58 17.61 3.05 -1.38
C LEU A 58 18.85 3.82 -0.90
N ASP A 59 19.95 3.15 -0.61
CA ASP A 59 21.17 3.79 -0.12
C ASP A 59 21.83 4.72 -1.16
N GLU A 60 21.53 4.54 -2.45
CA GLU A 60 22.00 5.40 -3.53
C GLU A 60 21.14 6.67 -3.72
N VAL A 61 19.98 6.76 -3.08
CA VAL A 61 19.06 7.89 -3.21
C VAL A 61 19.54 9.08 -2.37
N ALA A 62 19.53 10.29 -2.94
CA ALA A 62 19.90 11.51 -2.24
C ALA A 62 18.79 11.99 -1.29
N ILE A 63 18.60 11.26 -0.20
CA ILE A 63 17.67 11.52 0.90
C ILE A 63 18.35 11.30 2.25
N SER A 64 17.78 11.89 3.31
CA SER A 64 17.99 11.53 4.71
C SER A 64 16.76 10.75 5.19
N GLY A 65 16.69 9.47 4.78
CA GLY A 65 15.54 8.60 5.00
C GLY A 65 15.58 7.86 6.33
N ARG A 66 14.41 7.57 6.87
CA ARG A 66 14.20 6.67 8.02
C ARG A 66 13.10 5.69 7.70
N ILE A 67 13.35 4.41 7.89
CA ILE A 67 12.31 3.38 7.80
C ILE A 67 11.37 3.52 9.00
N VAL A 68 10.08 3.71 8.75
CA VAL A 68 9.03 3.76 9.78
C VAL A 68 8.10 2.56 9.71
N ILE A 69 8.04 1.91 8.55
CA ILE A 69 7.39 0.62 8.32
C ILE A 69 8.34 -0.19 7.44
N GLY A 70 8.68 -1.40 7.89
CA GLY A 70 9.63 -2.28 7.21
C GLY A 70 9.52 -3.72 7.66
N GLU A 71 10.62 -4.47 7.58
CA GLU A 71 10.67 -5.92 7.77
C GLU A 71 10.53 -6.38 9.22
N GLY A 72 10.67 -5.50 10.19
CA GLY A 72 10.57 -5.81 11.61
C GLY A 72 11.38 -4.85 12.46
N GLU A 73 11.65 -5.26 13.69
CA GLU A 73 12.53 -4.55 14.61
C GLU A 73 14.00 -4.90 14.32
N GLN A 74 14.93 -4.05 14.77
CA GLN A 74 16.38 -4.22 14.52
C GLN A 74 16.95 -5.58 14.98
N PHE A 75 16.34 -6.23 15.94
CA PHE A 75 16.76 -7.55 16.43
C PHE A 75 16.12 -8.73 15.66
N GLU A 76 15.16 -8.44 14.76
CA GLU A 76 14.44 -9.44 13.98
C GLU A 76 14.96 -9.58 12.55
N CYS A 77 15.55 -8.52 11.99
CA CYS A 77 16.06 -8.49 10.62
C CYS A 77 17.30 -7.60 10.51
N ASP A 78 18.14 -7.90 9.50
CA ASP A 78 19.40 -7.19 9.27
C ASP A 78 19.18 -5.86 8.51
N ASP A 79 18.19 -5.81 7.61
CA ASP A 79 17.93 -4.69 6.72
C ASP A 79 16.46 -4.29 6.72
N LEU A 80 16.21 -3.02 6.42
CA LEU A 80 14.90 -2.38 6.34
C LEU A 80 14.08 -2.48 7.64
N TYR A 81 14.78 -2.54 8.79
CA TYR A 81 14.13 -2.53 10.09
C TYR A 81 13.62 -1.14 10.48
N VAL A 82 12.62 -1.10 11.35
CA VAL A 82 12.04 0.16 11.87
C VAL A 82 13.12 0.97 12.59
N GLY A 83 13.26 2.25 12.20
CA GLY A 83 14.29 3.16 12.68
C GLY A 83 15.59 3.17 11.87
N GLN A 84 15.79 2.23 10.93
CA GLN A 84 17.00 2.20 10.09
C GLN A 84 17.10 3.47 9.24
N SER A 85 18.29 4.07 9.20
CA SER A 85 18.60 5.16 8.28
C SER A 85 18.90 4.60 6.90
N VAL A 86 18.37 5.24 5.86
CA VAL A 86 18.56 4.87 4.45
C VAL A 86 18.81 6.12 3.62
N GLY A 87 19.40 5.94 2.44
CA GLY A 87 19.80 7.03 1.55
C GLY A 87 21.21 7.54 1.88
N GLN A 88 21.66 8.51 1.08
CA GLN A 88 23.01 9.07 1.18
C GLN A 88 23.22 9.99 2.40
N GLY A 89 22.18 10.22 3.22
CA GLY A 89 22.22 11.15 4.34
C GLY A 89 22.25 12.64 3.93
N VAL A 90 21.95 12.92 2.66
CA VAL A 90 21.85 14.28 2.10
C VAL A 90 20.48 14.45 1.42
N GLY A 91 20.01 15.70 1.29
CA GLY A 91 18.69 15.97 0.69
C GLY A 91 17.57 16.04 1.72
N PRO A 92 16.29 15.83 1.33
CA PRO A 92 15.17 15.98 2.23
C PRO A 92 15.16 14.89 3.31
N GLU A 93 14.71 15.28 4.51
CA GLU A 93 14.38 14.34 5.57
C GLU A 93 13.03 13.69 5.30
N VAL A 94 13.02 12.35 5.22
CA VAL A 94 11.82 11.61 4.84
C VAL A 94 11.58 10.39 5.73
N ASP A 95 10.32 10.03 5.87
CA ASP A 95 9.89 8.73 6.38
C ASP A 95 9.58 7.80 5.22
N ILE A 96 10.02 6.55 5.35
CA ILE A 96 9.88 5.49 4.35
C ILE A 96 9.08 4.34 4.94
N ALA A 97 8.04 3.92 4.23
CA ALA A 97 7.32 2.67 4.47
C ALA A 97 7.56 1.73 3.30
N VAL A 98 7.92 0.49 3.58
CA VAL A 98 8.19 -0.53 2.56
C VAL A 98 7.46 -1.82 2.85
N ASP A 99 7.09 -2.49 1.76
CA ASP A 99 6.85 -3.92 1.70
C ASP A 99 7.64 -4.44 0.49
N PRO A 100 8.85 -5.00 0.73
CA PRO A 100 9.75 -5.45 -0.33
C PRO A 100 9.17 -6.58 -1.17
N LEU A 101 8.23 -7.35 -0.63
CA LEU A 101 7.54 -8.42 -1.36
C LEU A 101 6.13 -8.68 -0.81
N GLU A 102 5.19 -7.79 -1.09
CA GLU A 102 3.74 -8.02 -0.86
C GLU A 102 3.29 -9.26 -1.61
N GLY A 103 2.72 -10.22 -0.88
CA GLY A 103 2.33 -11.51 -1.45
C GLY A 103 3.51 -12.45 -1.70
N VAL A 104 4.36 -12.68 -0.71
CA VAL A 104 5.51 -13.60 -0.76
C VAL A 104 5.11 -14.99 -1.27
N THR A 105 4.00 -15.53 -0.75
CA THR A 105 3.45 -16.82 -1.18
C THR A 105 3.00 -16.81 -2.65
N LEU A 106 2.45 -15.68 -3.13
CA LEU A 106 2.06 -15.51 -4.54
C LEU A 106 3.28 -15.56 -5.45
N CYS A 107 4.36 -14.87 -5.09
CA CYS A 107 5.62 -14.93 -5.82
C CYS A 107 6.17 -16.35 -5.85
N ALA A 108 6.30 -17.01 -4.71
CA ALA A 108 6.86 -18.35 -4.60
C ALA A 108 6.08 -19.40 -5.40
N LYS A 109 4.76 -19.23 -5.53
CA LYS A 109 3.86 -20.09 -6.29
C LYS A 109 3.60 -19.63 -7.73
N ASN A 110 4.19 -18.53 -8.18
CA ASN A 110 3.92 -17.87 -9.46
C ASN A 110 2.43 -17.58 -9.67
N GLN A 111 1.75 -17.15 -8.62
CA GLN A 111 0.37 -16.69 -8.64
C GLN A 111 0.31 -15.19 -8.91
N PRO A 112 -0.81 -14.66 -9.44
CA PRO A 112 -0.97 -13.23 -9.71
C PRO A 112 -0.92 -12.34 -8.46
N ASP A 113 -0.66 -11.03 -8.69
CA ASP A 113 -0.78 -9.93 -7.74
C ASP A 113 0.32 -9.85 -6.66
N SER A 114 1.52 -10.47 -6.86
CA SER A 114 2.68 -10.17 -6.02
C SER A 114 3.35 -8.87 -6.49
N LEU A 115 3.61 -7.97 -5.54
CA LEU A 115 4.10 -6.61 -5.75
C LEU A 115 5.31 -6.30 -4.87
N VAL A 116 6.10 -5.32 -5.26
CA VAL A 116 7.01 -4.56 -4.40
C VAL A 116 6.38 -3.21 -4.16
N VAL A 117 6.29 -2.77 -2.91
CA VAL A 117 5.64 -1.50 -2.55
C VAL A 117 6.55 -0.62 -1.71
N LEU A 118 6.53 0.68 -2.01
CA LEU A 118 7.25 1.70 -1.27
C LEU A 118 6.42 2.98 -1.20
N ALA A 119 6.33 3.56 -0.01
CA ALA A 119 5.84 4.91 0.18
C ALA A 119 6.91 5.78 0.85
N MET A 120 6.99 7.03 0.42
CA MET A 120 7.85 8.06 1.00
C MET A 120 6.99 9.26 1.34
N ALA A 121 7.17 9.81 2.54
CA ALA A 121 6.55 11.06 2.96
C ALA A 121 7.57 11.97 3.63
N GLU A 122 7.21 13.23 3.84
CA GLU A 122 7.97 14.12 4.71
C GLU A 122 8.13 13.50 6.11
N ARG A 123 9.18 13.88 6.83
CA ARG A 123 9.45 13.38 8.18
C ARG A 123 8.23 13.55 9.09
N GLY A 124 7.77 12.45 9.71
CA GLY A 124 6.56 12.40 10.53
C GLY A 124 5.26 12.29 9.71
N GLY A 125 5.36 12.11 8.40
CA GLY A 125 4.21 12.02 7.49
C GLY A 125 3.53 10.66 7.42
N LEU A 126 4.13 9.59 7.92
CA LEU A 126 3.54 8.25 7.94
C LEU A 126 3.27 7.80 9.39
N LEU A 127 2.09 7.25 9.64
CA LEU A 127 1.77 6.69 10.95
C LEU A 127 2.68 5.49 11.21
N ASN A 128 3.44 5.56 12.31
CA ASN A 128 4.28 4.45 12.73
C ASN A 128 3.42 3.39 13.43
N VAL A 129 3.43 2.17 12.91
CA VAL A 129 2.66 1.03 13.43
C VAL A 129 3.53 -0.22 13.45
N ALA A 130 3.37 -1.04 14.48
CA ALA A 130 4.12 -2.29 14.59
C ALA A 130 3.66 -3.31 13.53
N ARG A 131 4.61 -4.09 13.01
CA ARG A 131 4.39 -5.12 11.98
C ARG A 131 3.34 -6.17 12.39
N ASN A 132 3.30 -6.53 13.66
CA ASN A 132 2.39 -7.55 14.20
C ASN A 132 0.99 -7.03 14.56
N VAL A 133 0.71 -5.75 14.31
CA VAL A 133 -0.60 -5.14 14.55
C VAL A 133 -1.46 -5.24 13.30
N TYR A 134 -2.70 -5.69 13.48
CA TYR A 134 -3.72 -5.70 12.43
C TYR A 134 -4.57 -4.43 12.50
N MET A 135 -5.23 -4.12 11.40
CA MET A 135 -6.10 -2.96 11.24
C MET A 135 -7.40 -3.40 10.56
N HIS A 136 -8.55 -3.04 11.13
CA HIS A 136 -9.80 -2.99 10.37
C HIS A 136 -9.71 -1.86 9.36
N LYS A 137 -10.16 -2.11 8.14
CA LYS A 137 -10.09 -1.16 7.02
C LYS A 137 -11.40 -1.14 6.24
N ILE A 138 -11.84 0.07 5.88
CA ILE A 138 -12.90 0.32 4.91
C ILE A 138 -12.44 1.41 3.97
N ALA A 139 -12.66 1.25 2.65
CA ALA A 139 -12.29 2.26 1.66
C ALA A 139 -13.32 2.35 0.53
N ILE A 140 -13.55 3.56 0.04
CA ILE A 140 -14.45 3.91 -1.06
C ILE A 140 -13.85 5.01 -1.95
N GLY A 141 -14.41 5.19 -3.15
CA GLY A 141 -13.97 6.20 -4.11
C GLY A 141 -14.16 7.64 -3.64
N ALA A 142 -13.39 8.54 -4.24
CA ALA A 142 -13.40 9.98 -3.97
C ALA A 142 -14.70 10.69 -4.42
N GLU A 143 -15.51 10.04 -5.24
CA GLU A 143 -16.80 10.54 -5.72
C GLU A 143 -17.89 10.54 -4.65
N TYR A 144 -17.68 9.83 -3.53
CA TYR A 144 -18.58 9.76 -2.39
C TYR A 144 -18.11 10.67 -1.25
N ALA A 145 -19.04 11.08 -0.38
CA ALA A 145 -18.67 11.77 0.86
C ALA A 145 -18.00 10.80 1.84
N PRO A 146 -16.97 11.20 2.62
CA PRO A 146 -16.28 10.32 3.56
C PRO A 146 -17.22 9.61 4.56
N GLU A 147 -18.27 10.29 4.99
CA GLU A 147 -19.29 9.81 5.93
C GLU A 147 -20.33 8.87 5.30
N THR A 148 -20.22 8.57 4.01
CA THR A 148 -21.07 7.58 3.33
C THR A 148 -20.94 6.19 3.96
N VAL A 149 -19.76 5.89 4.51
CA VAL A 149 -19.47 4.62 5.19
C VAL A 149 -18.84 4.88 6.56
N HIS A 150 -18.94 3.91 7.44
CA HIS A 150 -18.29 4.01 8.74
C HIS A 150 -17.79 2.63 9.21
N ILE A 151 -16.55 2.59 9.69
CA ILE A 151 -15.87 1.34 10.04
C ILE A 151 -16.55 0.55 11.18
N GLU A 152 -17.33 1.23 12.03
CA GLU A 152 -18.07 0.60 13.14
C GLU A 152 -19.49 0.16 12.75
N TRP A 153 -19.97 0.48 11.54
CA TRP A 153 -21.22 -0.05 11.04
C TRP A 153 -21.05 -1.49 10.56
N SER A 154 -22.14 -2.25 10.53
CA SER A 154 -22.15 -3.56 9.89
C SER A 154 -21.82 -3.46 8.39
N ALA A 155 -21.38 -4.54 7.80
CA ALA A 155 -21.12 -4.57 6.37
C ALA A 155 -22.39 -4.25 5.56
N THR A 156 -23.53 -4.75 6.01
CA THR A 156 -24.84 -4.49 5.39
C THR A 156 -25.22 -3.01 5.43
N GLU A 157 -24.99 -2.31 6.54
CA GLU A 157 -25.25 -0.87 6.65
C GLU A 157 -24.38 -0.07 5.68
N ASN A 158 -23.06 -0.38 5.64
CA ASN A 158 -22.12 0.27 4.77
C ASN A 158 -22.48 0.10 3.28
N VAL A 159 -22.75 -1.12 2.84
CA VAL A 159 -23.08 -1.35 1.41
C VAL A 159 -24.44 -0.80 1.01
N LYS A 160 -25.41 -0.75 1.94
CA LYS A 160 -26.69 -0.06 1.70
C LYS A 160 -26.52 1.44 1.55
N ALA A 161 -25.69 2.07 2.41
CA ALA A 161 -25.41 3.49 2.34
C ALA A 161 -24.67 3.83 1.05
N LEU A 162 -23.70 3.02 0.66
CA LEU A 162 -22.96 3.21 -0.59
C LEU A 162 -23.85 3.02 -1.82
N ALA A 163 -24.71 1.98 -1.86
CA ALA A 163 -25.66 1.73 -2.94
C ALA A 163 -26.61 2.93 -3.11
N LYS A 164 -27.10 3.50 -1.99
CA LYS A 164 -27.93 4.72 -2.00
C LYS A 164 -27.15 5.92 -2.56
N ALA A 165 -25.90 6.13 -2.15
CA ALA A 165 -25.06 7.22 -2.63
C ALA A 165 -24.75 7.08 -4.13
N LYS A 166 -24.48 5.85 -4.59
CA LYS A 166 -24.26 5.51 -6.00
C LYS A 166 -25.54 5.59 -6.84
N GLY A 167 -26.73 5.49 -6.22
CA GLY A 167 -28.02 5.51 -6.90
C GLY A 167 -28.36 4.20 -7.61
N VAL A 168 -27.88 3.06 -7.10
CA VAL A 168 -28.06 1.72 -7.67
C VAL A 168 -28.65 0.74 -6.64
N PRO A 169 -29.25 -0.38 -7.07
CA PRO A 169 -29.58 -1.46 -6.17
C PRO A 169 -28.34 -2.05 -5.48
N ILE A 170 -28.50 -2.58 -4.27
CA ILE A 170 -27.41 -3.19 -3.52
C ILE A 170 -26.73 -4.35 -4.28
N SER A 171 -27.47 -5.04 -5.14
CA SER A 171 -26.98 -6.13 -5.99
C SER A 171 -25.98 -5.69 -7.08
N GLU A 172 -25.87 -4.38 -7.32
CA GLU A 172 -24.91 -3.78 -8.25
C GLU A 172 -23.65 -3.26 -7.52
N ILE A 173 -23.56 -3.44 -6.20
CA ILE A 173 -22.36 -3.14 -5.43
C ILE A 173 -21.41 -4.34 -5.48
N THR A 174 -20.15 -4.08 -5.74
CA THR A 174 -19.07 -5.06 -5.64
C THR A 174 -18.14 -4.72 -4.49
N ALA A 175 -18.10 -5.58 -3.48
CA ALA A 175 -17.15 -5.48 -2.38
C ALA A 175 -15.91 -6.33 -2.68
N ILE A 176 -14.73 -5.85 -2.29
CA ILE A 176 -13.49 -6.61 -2.33
C ILE A 176 -13.03 -6.92 -0.91
N VAL A 177 -12.68 -8.18 -0.65
CA VAL A 177 -12.36 -8.72 0.69
C VAL A 177 -11.21 -9.71 0.56
N LEU A 178 -10.28 -9.71 1.52
CA LEU A 178 -9.26 -10.77 1.62
C LEU A 178 -9.89 -12.12 1.95
N ASP A 179 -9.55 -13.15 1.19
CA ASP A 179 -9.96 -14.53 1.45
C ASP A 179 -9.17 -15.10 2.64
N ARG A 180 -9.67 -14.84 3.82
CA ARG A 180 -9.08 -15.29 5.08
C ARG A 180 -10.18 -15.85 6.01
N PRO A 181 -9.90 -16.89 6.80
CA PRO A 181 -10.89 -17.47 7.72
C PRO A 181 -11.56 -16.46 8.65
N ARG A 182 -10.80 -15.42 9.07
CA ARG A 182 -11.31 -14.33 9.92
C ARG A 182 -12.42 -13.50 9.28
N HIS A 183 -12.58 -13.56 7.97
CA HIS A 183 -13.61 -12.83 7.22
C HIS A 183 -14.85 -13.65 6.91
N GLY A 184 -14.96 -14.90 7.42
CA GLY A 184 -16.10 -15.77 7.14
C GLY A 184 -17.46 -15.13 7.46
N GLY A 185 -17.60 -14.49 8.62
CA GLY A 185 -18.83 -13.78 9.00
C GLY A 185 -19.11 -12.55 8.11
N LEU A 186 -18.07 -11.78 7.76
CA LEU A 186 -18.17 -10.64 6.84
C LEU A 186 -18.66 -11.10 5.45
N LEU A 187 -18.10 -12.19 4.94
CA LEU A 187 -18.47 -12.75 3.63
C LEU A 187 -19.91 -13.26 3.62
N GLU A 188 -20.34 -13.93 4.67
CA GLU A 188 -21.71 -14.39 4.82
C GLU A 188 -22.71 -13.22 4.87
N GLU A 189 -22.39 -12.17 5.62
CA GLU A 189 -23.21 -10.96 5.73
C GLU A 189 -23.35 -10.25 4.36
N LEU A 190 -22.25 -10.02 3.64
CA LEU A 190 -22.25 -9.39 2.32
C LEU A 190 -23.06 -10.19 1.29
N ARG A 191 -22.87 -11.51 1.25
CA ARG A 191 -23.63 -12.39 0.35
C ARG A 191 -25.12 -12.43 0.67
N THR A 192 -25.46 -12.44 1.96
CA THR A 192 -26.86 -12.38 2.42
C THR A 192 -27.52 -11.04 2.04
N ALA A 193 -26.75 -9.96 2.07
CA ALA A 193 -27.22 -8.65 1.60
C ALA A 193 -27.38 -8.56 0.08
N GLY A 194 -26.90 -9.55 -0.69
CA GLY A 194 -26.97 -9.60 -2.15
C GLY A 194 -25.85 -8.87 -2.87
N VAL A 195 -24.75 -8.57 -2.20
CA VAL A 195 -23.57 -7.88 -2.75
C VAL A 195 -22.70 -8.85 -3.55
N SER A 196 -22.18 -8.43 -4.67
CA SER A 196 -21.11 -9.14 -5.37
C SER A 196 -19.79 -9.04 -4.57
N VAL A 197 -19.13 -10.18 -4.34
CA VAL A 197 -17.89 -10.22 -3.55
C VAL A 197 -16.73 -10.71 -4.41
N LYS A 198 -15.72 -9.85 -4.60
CA LYS A 198 -14.43 -10.20 -5.19
C LYS A 198 -13.47 -10.59 -4.07
N LEU A 199 -12.96 -11.81 -4.13
CA LEU A 199 -12.00 -12.31 -3.15
C LEU A 199 -10.56 -12.06 -3.61
N LEU A 200 -9.73 -11.62 -2.68
CA LEU A 200 -8.28 -11.52 -2.85
C LEU A 200 -7.60 -12.62 -2.03
N SER A 201 -6.74 -13.38 -2.67
CA SER A 201 -5.92 -14.37 -1.97
C SER A 201 -4.83 -13.72 -1.10
N ASP A 202 -4.31 -12.56 -1.53
CA ASP A 202 -3.36 -11.71 -0.81
C ASP A 202 -3.37 -10.30 -1.40
N GLY A 203 -2.63 -9.33 -0.78
CA GLY A 203 -2.43 -8.01 -1.36
C GLY A 203 -3.56 -7.02 -1.05
N ASP A 204 -3.77 -6.66 0.21
CA ASP A 204 -4.84 -5.74 0.58
C ASP A 204 -4.55 -4.28 0.15
N ILE A 205 -3.29 -3.91 -0.09
CA ILE A 205 -2.91 -2.60 -0.66
C ILE A 205 -3.57 -2.43 -2.05
N ALA A 206 -3.41 -3.43 -2.93
CA ALA A 206 -4.04 -3.42 -4.25
C ALA A 206 -5.57 -3.43 -4.13
N GLY A 207 -6.12 -4.17 -3.17
CA GLY A 207 -7.57 -4.22 -2.90
C GLY A 207 -8.16 -2.87 -2.56
N VAL A 208 -7.50 -2.09 -1.71
CA VAL A 208 -7.90 -0.73 -1.34
C VAL A 208 -7.82 0.21 -2.56
N ILE A 209 -6.73 0.15 -3.33
CA ILE A 209 -6.57 0.96 -4.56
C ILE A 209 -7.67 0.64 -5.58
N HIS A 210 -8.06 -0.62 -5.72
CA HIS A 210 -9.15 -1.03 -6.62
C HIS A 210 -10.49 -0.45 -6.21
N ALA A 211 -10.83 -0.48 -4.92
CA ALA A 211 -12.10 0.05 -4.41
C ALA A 211 -12.25 1.56 -4.61
N VAL A 212 -11.12 2.27 -4.67
CA VAL A 212 -11.11 3.73 -4.89
C VAL A 212 -11.21 4.09 -6.37
N ASN A 213 -10.80 3.21 -7.27
CA ASN A 213 -10.89 3.38 -8.73
C ASN A 213 -12.07 2.59 -9.32
N SER A 214 -13.26 2.73 -8.75
CA SER A 214 -14.43 1.91 -9.09
C SER A 214 -14.82 1.97 -10.57
N ALA A 215 -14.63 3.10 -11.22
CA ALA A 215 -14.92 3.30 -12.63
C ALA A 215 -14.08 2.37 -13.56
N ASP A 216 -12.83 2.08 -13.18
CA ASP A 216 -11.92 1.25 -13.96
C ASP A 216 -11.97 -0.22 -13.54
N THR A 217 -12.23 -0.48 -12.26
CA THR A 217 -12.10 -1.81 -11.65
C THR A 217 -13.42 -2.55 -11.47
N GLY A 218 -14.55 -1.81 -11.46
CA GLY A 218 -15.86 -2.33 -11.11
C GLY A 218 -16.00 -2.73 -9.63
N VAL A 219 -15.06 -2.32 -8.76
CA VAL A 219 -15.09 -2.56 -7.31
C VAL A 219 -15.47 -1.28 -6.60
N ASP A 220 -16.45 -1.32 -5.72
CA ASP A 220 -17.03 -0.14 -5.08
C ASP A 220 -16.54 0.11 -3.65
N ILE A 221 -16.19 -0.96 -2.93
CA ILE A 221 -15.82 -0.87 -1.53
C ILE A 221 -14.82 -1.96 -1.14
N TYR A 222 -13.79 -1.59 -0.36
CA TYR A 222 -12.95 -2.51 0.37
C TYR A 222 -13.46 -2.65 1.80
N LEU A 223 -13.58 -3.88 2.28
CA LEU A 223 -13.97 -4.21 3.66
C LEU A 223 -13.08 -5.34 4.18
N GLY A 224 -12.57 -5.19 5.39
CA GLY A 224 -11.86 -6.30 6.03
C GLY A 224 -10.84 -5.88 7.07
N SER A 225 -9.98 -6.84 7.41
CA SER A 225 -8.82 -6.61 8.29
C SER A 225 -7.58 -7.26 7.72
N GLY A 226 -6.46 -6.57 7.84
CA GLY A 226 -5.13 -7.01 7.41
C GLY A 226 -4.08 -6.31 8.23
N GLY A 227 -2.82 -6.38 7.88
CA GLY A 227 -1.76 -5.69 8.60
C GLY A 227 -1.97 -4.18 8.63
N ALA A 228 -1.61 -3.57 9.74
CA ALA A 228 -1.65 -2.12 9.87
C ALA A 228 -0.60 -1.42 8.99
N PRO A 229 0.62 -1.98 8.82
CA PRO A 229 1.60 -1.48 7.85
C PRO A 229 1.04 -1.33 6.44
N GLU A 230 0.38 -2.36 5.90
CA GLU A 230 -0.26 -2.34 4.58
C GLU A 230 -1.39 -1.30 4.53
N GLY A 231 -2.06 -1.05 5.65
CA GLY A 231 -3.05 0.01 5.78
C GLY A 231 -2.45 1.40 5.59
N VAL A 232 -1.27 1.66 6.15
CA VAL A 232 -0.55 2.94 5.97
C VAL A 232 -0.03 3.07 4.53
N LEU A 233 0.50 2.00 3.94
CA LEU A 233 0.91 1.97 2.53
C LEU A 233 -0.27 2.24 1.58
N ALA A 234 -1.42 1.63 1.84
CA ALA A 234 -2.64 1.89 1.08
C ALA A 234 -3.10 3.35 1.22
N ALA A 235 -3.09 3.90 2.45
CA ALA A 235 -3.42 5.30 2.68
C ALA A 235 -2.46 6.26 1.95
N ALA A 236 -1.16 5.92 1.88
CA ALA A 236 -0.18 6.67 1.10
C ALA A 236 -0.53 6.71 -0.39
N ALA A 237 -1.00 5.60 -0.98
CA ALA A 237 -1.52 5.58 -2.35
C ALA A 237 -2.75 6.48 -2.48
N LEU A 238 -3.71 6.38 -1.55
CA LEU A 238 -4.94 7.17 -1.57
C LEU A 238 -4.68 8.68 -1.42
N ARG A 239 -3.65 9.08 -0.68
CA ARG A 239 -3.19 10.48 -0.64
C ARG A 239 -2.84 11.03 -2.02
N CYS A 240 -2.37 10.16 -2.92
CA CYS A 240 -1.97 10.54 -4.27
C CYS A 240 -3.13 10.56 -5.27
N ILE A 241 -4.08 9.63 -5.15
CA ILE A 241 -5.17 9.44 -6.13
C ILE A 241 -6.53 9.94 -5.67
N GLY A 242 -6.66 10.25 -4.40
CA GLY A 242 -7.94 10.54 -3.76
C GLY A 242 -8.59 9.27 -3.20
N GLY A 243 -9.83 9.40 -2.72
CA GLY A 243 -10.55 8.31 -2.07
C GLY A 243 -10.58 8.45 -0.55
N HIS A 244 -11.46 7.68 0.06
CA HIS A 244 -11.68 7.71 1.49
C HIS A 244 -11.37 6.35 2.08
N MET A 245 -10.69 6.36 3.21
CA MET A 245 -10.39 5.17 3.99
C MET A 245 -10.53 5.48 5.46
N GLN A 246 -11.05 4.53 6.22
CA GLN A 246 -10.97 4.52 7.66
C GLN A 246 -10.20 3.28 8.10
N GLY A 247 -9.27 3.47 9.03
CA GLY A 247 -8.48 2.42 9.65
C GLY A 247 -8.67 2.42 11.16
N LYS A 248 -8.84 1.25 11.79
CA LYS A 248 -8.90 1.08 13.25
C LYS A 248 -7.97 -0.06 13.64
N LEU A 249 -6.99 0.23 14.51
CA LEU A 249 -6.03 -0.77 14.96
C LEU A 249 -6.69 -1.86 15.81
N ILE A 250 -6.24 -3.10 15.64
CA ILE A 250 -6.70 -4.25 16.43
C ILE A 250 -5.68 -4.49 17.54
N LEU A 251 -5.90 -3.84 18.67
CA LEU A 251 -5.05 -3.91 19.87
C LEU A 251 -5.67 -4.86 20.91
N ASP A 252 -5.84 -6.12 20.51
CA ASP A 252 -6.58 -7.14 21.25
C ASP A 252 -5.81 -7.73 22.45
N THR A 253 -4.48 -7.57 22.52
CA THR A 253 -3.65 -8.01 23.62
C THR A 253 -3.04 -6.86 24.43
N PRO A 254 -2.68 -7.08 25.73
CA PRO A 254 -1.97 -6.09 26.51
C PRO A 254 -0.65 -5.64 25.89
N ASP A 255 0.11 -6.58 25.31
CA ASP A 255 1.41 -6.31 24.68
C ASP A 255 1.27 -5.41 23.45
N LYS A 256 0.28 -5.67 22.58
CA LYS A 256 -0.01 -4.77 21.45
C LYS A 256 -0.40 -3.36 21.89
N ARG A 257 -1.17 -3.25 22.98
CA ARG A 257 -1.52 -1.94 23.56
C ARG A 257 -0.34 -1.22 24.15
N LEU A 258 0.57 -1.95 24.82
CA LEU A 258 1.80 -1.37 25.35
C LEU A 258 2.69 -0.86 24.22
N HIS A 259 2.96 -1.69 23.23
CA HIS A 259 3.78 -1.34 22.08
C HIS A 259 3.18 -0.17 21.27
N ALA A 260 1.86 -0.14 21.07
CA ALA A 260 1.20 0.99 20.44
C ALA A 260 1.42 2.31 21.20
N ARG A 261 1.39 2.29 22.56
CA ARG A 261 1.70 3.48 23.37
C ARG A 261 3.15 3.93 23.23
N GLU A 262 4.09 3.00 23.16
CA GLU A 262 5.52 3.30 22.92
C GLU A 262 5.73 3.98 21.57
N MET A 263 4.88 3.67 20.58
CA MET A 263 4.83 4.33 19.27
C MET A 263 4.01 5.64 19.23
N GLY A 264 3.51 6.12 20.40
CA GLY A 264 2.74 7.36 20.51
C GLY A 264 1.24 7.23 20.22
N ILE A 265 0.71 6.00 20.13
CA ILE A 265 -0.73 5.74 19.94
C ILE A 265 -1.40 5.66 21.31
N GLU A 266 -2.00 6.77 21.75
CA GLU A 266 -2.60 6.90 23.08
C GLU A 266 -4.01 6.28 23.16
N ASP A 267 -4.83 6.50 22.11
CA ASP A 267 -6.22 5.99 22.05
C ASP A 267 -6.28 4.69 21.22
N PRO A 268 -6.51 3.54 21.89
CA PRO A 268 -6.60 2.25 21.21
C PRO A 268 -7.87 2.10 20.33
N ASN A 269 -8.84 2.99 20.49
CA ASN A 269 -10.09 2.97 19.74
C ASN A 269 -10.14 4.00 18.63
N ARG A 270 -9.06 4.75 18.42
CA ARG A 270 -9.00 5.79 17.40
C ARG A 270 -9.29 5.20 16.02
N ILE A 271 -10.14 5.91 15.29
CA ILE A 271 -10.37 5.69 13.86
C ILE A 271 -9.51 6.71 13.12
N TYR A 272 -8.66 6.25 12.24
CA TYR A 272 -7.76 7.05 11.44
C TYR A 272 -8.34 7.24 10.04
N ASP A 273 -8.29 8.45 9.53
CA ASP A 273 -8.54 8.73 8.12
C ASP A 273 -7.25 8.64 7.28
N VAL A 274 -7.37 8.84 5.95
CA VAL A 274 -6.23 8.81 5.02
C VAL A 274 -5.15 9.83 5.40
N THR A 275 -5.53 11.02 5.90
CA THR A 275 -4.60 12.10 6.20
C THR A 275 -3.88 11.91 7.53
N GLU A 276 -4.46 11.12 8.42
CA GLU A 276 -3.87 10.73 9.69
C GLU A 276 -2.93 9.51 9.54
N LEU A 277 -3.22 8.63 8.57
CA LEU A 277 -2.37 7.49 8.22
C LEU A 277 -1.16 7.93 7.36
N ALA A 278 -1.39 8.88 6.42
CA ALA A 278 -0.36 9.41 5.54
C ALA A 278 -0.60 10.90 5.28
N SER A 279 0.28 11.77 5.79
CA SER A 279 0.15 13.23 5.75
C SER A 279 1.26 13.89 4.92
N GLY A 280 1.10 15.18 4.62
CA GLY A 280 2.06 15.97 3.87
C GLY A 280 2.13 15.61 2.39
N ASP A 281 3.28 15.86 1.78
CA ASP A 281 3.59 15.38 0.42
C ASP A 281 4.00 13.91 0.47
N VAL A 282 3.41 13.10 -0.40
CA VAL A 282 3.60 11.66 -0.43
C VAL A 282 3.93 11.19 -1.84
N LEU A 283 4.90 10.30 -1.95
CA LEU A 283 5.19 9.48 -3.11
C LEU A 283 4.85 8.03 -2.80
N PHE A 284 4.21 7.35 -3.74
CA PHE A 284 3.92 5.92 -3.66
C PHE A 284 4.41 5.25 -4.94
N SER A 285 5.07 4.12 -4.82
CA SER A 285 5.54 3.30 -5.95
C SER A 285 5.22 1.84 -5.71
N ALA A 286 4.67 1.17 -6.73
CA ALA A 286 4.44 -0.27 -6.71
C ALA A 286 4.87 -0.88 -8.04
N THR A 287 5.71 -1.92 -7.99
CA THR A 287 6.19 -2.66 -9.16
C THR A 287 5.70 -4.10 -9.12
N GLY A 288 5.14 -4.60 -10.22
CA GLY A 288 4.68 -5.97 -10.32
C GLY A 288 5.85 -6.98 -10.32
N VAL A 289 5.78 -7.98 -9.44
CA VAL A 289 6.67 -9.15 -9.47
C VAL A 289 6.07 -10.25 -10.33
N THR A 290 4.79 -10.56 -10.11
CA THR A 290 3.96 -11.40 -10.97
C THR A 290 2.91 -10.55 -11.69
N ASP A 291 2.27 -11.09 -12.71
CA ASP A 291 1.18 -10.37 -13.37
C ASP A 291 0.05 -10.09 -12.39
N GLY A 292 -0.42 -8.88 -12.40
CA GLY A 292 -1.46 -8.45 -11.48
C GLY A 292 -2.35 -7.35 -12.05
N SER A 293 -3.37 -7.03 -11.30
CA SER A 293 -4.36 -6.05 -11.68
C SER A 293 -3.85 -4.60 -11.58
N LEU A 294 -2.83 -4.35 -10.76
CA LEU A 294 -2.22 -3.02 -10.59
C LEU A 294 -1.05 -2.79 -11.56
N ALA A 295 -0.24 -3.82 -11.81
CA ALA A 295 0.92 -3.76 -12.71
C ALA A 295 1.22 -5.14 -13.32
N ASP A 296 1.80 -5.16 -14.53
CA ASP A 296 2.32 -6.39 -15.14
C ASP A 296 3.56 -6.87 -14.35
N GLY A 297 3.75 -8.19 -14.27
CA GLY A 297 4.92 -8.79 -13.63
C GLY A 297 6.21 -8.60 -14.43
N VAL A 298 7.34 -8.80 -13.74
CA VAL A 298 8.67 -8.77 -14.35
C VAL A 298 8.79 -9.77 -15.50
N ARG A 299 9.36 -9.35 -16.62
CA ARG A 299 9.68 -10.21 -17.78
C ARG A 299 11.19 -10.41 -17.88
N LEU A 300 11.65 -11.57 -17.44
CA LEU A 300 13.04 -11.98 -17.61
C LEU A 300 13.25 -12.51 -19.03
N ARG A 301 14.13 -11.85 -19.80
CA ARG A 301 14.44 -12.21 -21.20
C ARG A 301 15.95 -12.34 -21.38
N ARG A 302 16.37 -12.96 -22.49
CA ARG A 302 17.78 -13.04 -22.83
C ARG A 302 18.33 -11.64 -23.15
N GLY A 303 19.25 -11.16 -22.30
CA GLY A 303 19.92 -9.87 -22.46
C GLY A 303 19.17 -8.64 -21.97
N TRP A 304 17.93 -8.79 -21.45
CA TRP A 304 17.17 -7.68 -20.87
C TRP A 304 16.08 -8.13 -19.90
N VAL A 305 15.65 -7.21 -19.06
CA VAL A 305 14.52 -7.37 -18.12
C VAL A 305 13.53 -6.25 -18.38
N GLU A 306 12.24 -6.56 -18.32
CA GLU A 306 11.18 -5.55 -18.41
C GLU A 306 10.38 -5.51 -17.11
N THR A 307 10.11 -4.31 -16.61
CA THR A 307 9.36 -4.01 -15.41
C THR A 307 8.14 -3.17 -15.73
N SER A 308 7.12 -3.24 -14.88
CA SER A 308 5.94 -2.40 -14.93
C SER A 308 5.67 -1.85 -13.53
N THR A 309 5.65 -0.52 -13.42
CA THR A 309 5.55 0.21 -12.16
C THR A 309 4.42 1.23 -12.22
N VAL A 310 3.62 1.29 -11.17
CA VAL A 310 2.73 2.42 -10.90
C VAL A 310 3.43 3.33 -9.91
N VAL A 311 3.57 4.61 -10.26
CA VAL A 311 4.09 5.62 -9.35
C VAL A 311 3.12 6.79 -9.24
N MET A 312 2.86 7.20 -8.03
CA MET A 312 1.87 8.22 -7.68
C MET A 312 2.50 9.31 -6.84
N ARG A 313 2.03 10.55 -7.00
CA ARG A 313 2.49 11.70 -6.22
C ARG A 313 1.32 12.56 -5.77
N SER A 314 1.24 12.86 -4.48
CA SER A 314 0.15 13.62 -3.87
C SER A 314 0.16 15.09 -4.29
N TRP A 315 1.32 15.74 -4.31
CA TRP A 315 1.46 17.16 -4.66
C TRP A 315 0.90 17.52 -6.04
N SER A 316 1.20 16.68 -7.03
CA SER A 316 0.75 16.91 -8.42
C SER A 316 -0.51 16.12 -8.77
N GLN A 317 -1.01 15.30 -7.85
CA GLN A 317 -2.14 14.38 -8.07
C GLN A 317 -1.97 13.61 -9.40
N THR A 318 -0.78 13.05 -9.58
CA THR A 318 -0.44 12.33 -10.81
C THR A 318 -0.20 10.86 -10.53
N THR A 319 -0.78 10.03 -11.37
CA THR A 319 -0.46 8.60 -11.47
C THR A 319 0.24 8.36 -12.79
N ARG A 320 1.33 7.60 -12.78
CA ARG A 320 2.07 7.20 -13.98
C ARG A 320 2.24 5.69 -13.99
N TRP A 321 2.03 5.09 -15.13
CA TRP A 321 2.39 3.71 -15.41
C TRP A 321 3.66 3.74 -16.24
N ILE A 322 4.74 3.16 -15.72
CA ILE A 322 6.06 3.17 -16.32
C ILE A 322 6.41 1.73 -16.67
N LYS A 323 6.66 1.50 -17.97
CA LYS A 323 7.29 0.26 -18.44
C LYS A 323 8.73 0.57 -18.77
N ALA A 324 9.65 -0.13 -18.11
CA ALA A 324 11.07 0.06 -18.31
C ALA A 324 11.73 -1.22 -18.83
N ARG A 325 12.81 -1.04 -19.60
CA ARG A 325 13.64 -2.12 -20.09
C ARG A 325 15.06 -1.92 -19.64
N HIS A 326 15.58 -2.87 -18.91
CA HIS A 326 16.94 -2.84 -18.35
C HIS A 326 17.81 -3.85 -19.12
N ALA A 327 19.06 -3.45 -19.46
CA ALA A 327 20.06 -4.39 -19.94
C ALA A 327 20.45 -5.35 -18.79
N ARG A 328 20.68 -6.63 -19.14
CA ARG A 328 21.05 -7.68 -18.17
C ARG A 328 22.49 -8.13 -18.38
#